data_3e572857289d15312e3d6f4c19a83dac
#
_entry.id   3e572857289d15312e3d6f4c19a83dac
#
_cell.length_a   1.000
_cell.length_b   1.000
_cell.length_c   1.000
_cell.angle_alpha   90.00
_cell.angle_beta   90.00
_cell.angle_gamma   90.00
#
_symmetry.space_group_name_H-M   'P 1'
#
loop_
_entity.id
_entity.type
_entity.pdbx_description
1 polymer ?
#
loop_
_entity_poly.entity_id
_entity_poly.type
_entity_poly.pdbx_seq_one_letter_code
_entity_poly.pdbx_strand_id
1 'polypeptide(L)'
;MPVSVQKTGFSDPSLSVAVDAAGILYFRNRQILGLARSITVKKTDEGMPLVDLVINRVEELDSNLVFRLLKQGRVQLNGELAQPEAQLKPGHKIELDVPSSELLWPQVEKAIEQGGLQPGEVSLLIQADKAVRHEVIIDLCTMAGKIGIGRVLLASRPPDFVRPFDPELKTEP
;
A
#
# COMPACT_ATOMS: atom_id res chain seq x y z
N MET A 1 7.97 26.13 22.11
CA MET A 1 7.52 26.05 21.35
C MET A 1 7.36 26.27 20.66
N PRO A 2 7.58 26.29 20.46
CA PRO A 2 7.20 26.54 19.57
C PRO A 2 6.55 26.26 19.10
N VAL A 3 6.50 26.32 19.09
CA VAL A 3 5.75 26.06 18.47
C VAL A 3 5.05 26.02 18.21
N SER A 4 5.10 26.10 18.31
CA SER A 4 4.23 26.04 17.87
C SER A 4 3.62 26.02 17.39
N VAL A 5 3.75 26.15 17.26
CA VAL A 5 3.05 26.15 16.63
C VAL A 5 2.38 26.06 16.35
N GLN A 6 2.47 25.94 16.41
CA GLN A 6 1.77 25.83 15.91
C GLN A 6 0.97 25.89 15.81
N LYS A 7 1.11 26.21 16.18
CA LYS A 7 0.10 26.25 16.11
C LYS A 7 -0.79 26.58 15.25
N THR A 8 -0.67 26.92 14.93
CA THR A 8 -1.60 26.80 13.81
C THR A 8 -2.59 25.69 14.05
N GLY A 9 -3.70 25.59 13.32
CA GLY A 9 -4.65 24.52 13.49
C GLY A 9 -4.13 23.13 13.10
N PHE A 10 -2.86 23.02 12.76
CA PHE A 10 -2.27 21.75 12.31
C PHE A 10 -1.21 21.25 13.27
N SER A 11 -1.62 21.13 14.53
CA SER A 11 -0.75 20.50 15.50
C SER A 11 -0.65 18.98 15.31
N ASP A 12 -1.60 18.38 14.60
CA ASP A 12 -1.59 16.95 14.37
C ASP A 12 -0.59 16.55 13.28
N PRO A 13 0.18 15.49 13.50
CA PRO A 13 1.01 14.95 12.44
C PRO A 13 0.16 14.53 11.25
N SER A 14 0.59 14.87 10.06
CA SER A 14 -0.15 14.52 8.86
C SER A 14 0.72 13.79 7.84
N LEU A 15 0.10 12.84 7.19
CA LEU A 15 0.67 12.12 6.06
C LEU A 15 -0.17 12.42 4.84
N SER A 16 0.43 12.37 3.68
CA SER A 16 -0.25 12.70 2.44
C SER A 16 -0.11 11.58 1.42
N VAL A 17 -1.23 11.20 0.84
CA VAL A 17 -1.30 10.25 -0.26
C VAL A 17 -1.94 10.96 -1.44
N ALA A 18 -1.32 10.87 -2.60
CA ALA A 18 -1.87 11.44 -3.82
C ALA A 18 -2.29 10.34 -4.78
N VAL A 19 -3.37 10.59 -5.53
CA VAL A 19 -3.86 9.68 -6.56
C VAL A 19 -4.06 10.49 -7.83
N ASP A 20 -3.42 10.07 -8.92
CA ASP A 20 -3.59 10.80 -10.18
C ASP A 20 -4.79 10.28 -10.97
N ALA A 21 -5.05 10.91 -12.11
CA ALA A 21 -6.21 10.57 -12.95
C ALA A 21 -6.17 9.12 -13.45
N ALA A 22 -4.99 8.52 -13.54
CA ALA A 22 -4.84 7.12 -13.95
C ALA A 22 -4.98 6.15 -12.77
N GLY A 23 -5.20 6.66 -11.55
CA GLY A 23 -5.31 5.82 -10.36
C GLY A 23 -3.98 5.44 -9.73
N ILE A 24 -2.89 6.07 -10.17
CA ILE A 24 -1.57 5.78 -9.62
C ILE A 24 -1.42 6.47 -8.27
N LEU A 25 -0.93 5.71 -7.29
CA LEU A 25 -0.78 6.16 -5.91
C LEU A 25 0.64 6.69 -5.66
N TYR A 26 0.72 7.76 -4.87
CA TYR A 26 1.97 8.36 -4.47
C TYR A 26 1.95 8.58 -2.95
N PHE A 27 3.04 8.23 -2.30
CA PHE A 27 3.21 8.46 -0.86
C PHE A 27 4.55 9.13 -0.64
N ARG A 28 4.54 10.27 0.04
CA ARG A 28 5.75 11.07 0.28
C ARG A 28 6.50 11.38 -1.01
N ASN A 29 5.73 11.76 -2.03
CA ASN A 29 6.25 12.11 -3.36
C ASN A 29 6.92 10.95 -4.10
N ARG A 30 6.61 9.72 -3.71
CA ARG A 30 7.11 8.53 -4.40
C ARG A 30 5.96 7.70 -4.91
N GLN A 31 6.06 7.28 -6.13
CA GLN A 31 5.07 6.40 -6.73
C GLN A 31 5.09 5.04 -6.03
N ILE A 32 3.91 4.54 -5.70
CA ILE A 32 3.76 3.19 -5.14
C ILE A 32 3.57 2.23 -6.29
N LEU A 33 4.51 1.34 -6.48
CA LEU A 33 4.46 0.35 -7.55
C LEU A 33 3.90 -0.96 -7.01
N GLY A 34 3.13 -1.64 -7.84
CA GLY A 34 2.70 -2.99 -7.54
C GLY A 34 3.89 -3.94 -7.56
N LEU A 35 3.71 -5.11 -7.01
CA LEU A 35 4.74 -6.12 -6.89
C LEU A 35 4.28 -7.41 -7.53
N ALA A 36 5.07 -7.92 -8.49
CA ALA A 36 4.83 -9.23 -9.05
C ALA A 36 6.02 -10.12 -8.70
N ARG A 37 5.76 -11.29 -8.16
CA ARG A 37 6.81 -12.22 -7.76
C ARG A 37 6.46 -13.64 -8.17
N SER A 38 7.50 -14.39 -8.48
CA SER A 38 7.40 -15.80 -8.78
C SER A 38 8.34 -16.54 -7.84
N ILE A 39 7.81 -17.50 -7.11
CA ILE A 39 8.57 -18.29 -6.14
C ILE A 39 8.53 -19.76 -6.57
N THR A 40 9.70 -20.37 -6.68
CA THR A 40 9.78 -21.81 -6.93
C THR A 40 10.00 -22.53 -5.60
N VAL A 41 9.16 -23.51 -5.31
CA VAL A 41 9.26 -24.29 -4.08
C VAL A 41 10.48 -25.21 -4.18
N LYS A 42 11.36 -25.11 -3.19
CA LYS A 42 12.56 -25.94 -3.12
C LYS A 42 12.30 -27.16 -2.23
N LYS A 43 13.18 -28.13 -2.33
CA LYS A 43 13.08 -29.32 -1.49
C LYS A 43 13.09 -28.98 0.01
N THR A 44 13.82 -27.93 0.38
CA THR A 44 13.88 -27.47 1.77
C THR A 44 12.59 -26.82 2.24
N ASP A 45 11.72 -26.45 1.31
CA ASP A 45 10.45 -25.81 1.62
C ASP A 45 9.30 -26.80 1.69
N GLU A 46 9.56 -28.06 1.40
CA GLU A 46 8.53 -29.11 1.39
C GLU A 46 7.86 -29.21 2.76
N GLY A 47 6.56 -29.23 2.78
CA GLY A 47 5.79 -29.30 4.02
C GLY A 47 5.57 -27.96 4.72
N MET A 48 6.19 -26.89 4.23
CA MET A 48 5.96 -25.56 4.78
C MET A 48 4.60 -25.02 4.29
N PRO A 49 3.80 -24.38 5.17
CA PRO A 49 2.57 -23.74 4.71
C PRO A 49 2.86 -22.66 3.67
N LEU A 50 1.96 -22.53 2.70
CA LEU A 50 2.14 -21.55 1.63
C LEU A 50 2.34 -20.14 2.15
N VAL A 51 1.56 -19.73 3.15
CA VAL A 51 1.66 -18.40 3.73
C VAL A 51 3.05 -18.15 4.31
N ASP A 52 3.57 -19.13 5.05
CA ASP A 52 4.89 -19.00 5.67
C ASP A 52 5.99 -18.88 4.62
N LEU A 53 5.90 -19.68 3.55
CA LEU A 53 6.89 -19.61 2.48
C LEU A 53 6.87 -18.23 1.81
N VAL A 54 5.69 -17.71 1.52
CA VAL A 54 5.56 -16.40 0.88
C VAL A 54 6.17 -15.31 1.77
N ILE A 55 5.86 -15.32 3.06
CA ILE A 55 6.40 -14.34 4.00
C ILE A 55 7.92 -14.42 4.06
N ASN A 56 8.46 -15.63 4.07
CA ASN A 56 9.90 -15.81 4.15
C ASN A 56 10.65 -15.37 2.89
N ARG A 57 9.97 -15.36 1.76
CA ARG A 57 10.59 -15.03 0.48
C ARG A 57 10.33 -13.61 0.01
N VAL A 58 9.31 -12.95 0.54
CA VAL A 58 8.93 -11.59 0.14
C VAL A 58 8.78 -10.74 1.40
N GLU A 59 9.81 -9.98 1.67
CA GLU A 59 9.91 -9.18 2.91
C GLU A 59 8.79 -8.16 3.07
N GLU A 60 8.25 -7.67 1.96
CA GLU A 60 7.23 -6.62 1.97
C GLU A 60 5.86 -7.12 2.43
N LEU A 61 5.69 -8.43 2.59
CA LEU A 61 4.39 -9.02 2.89
C LEU A 61 4.34 -9.58 4.32
N ASP A 62 3.20 -9.41 4.96
CA ASP A 62 2.90 -10.06 6.22
C ASP A 62 1.77 -11.08 6.03
N SER A 63 1.48 -11.84 7.06
CA SER A 63 0.48 -12.91 6.97
C SER A 63 -0.91 -12.38 6.62
N ASN A 64 -1.29 -11.24 7.20
CA ASN A 64 -2.60 -10.66 6.94
C ASN A 64 -2.77 -10.26 5.48
N LEU A 65 -1.72 -9.67 4.91
CA LEU A 65 -1.74 -9.27 3.50
C LEU A 65 -1.79 -10.50 2.60
N VAL A 66 -1.00 -11.54 2.90
CA VAL A 66 -1.02 -12.77 2.10
C VAL A 66 -2.41 -13.41 2.12
N PHE A 67 -3.07 -13.46 3.28
CA PHE A 67 -4.44 -13.99 3.34
C PHE A 67 -5.41 -13.16 2.52
N ARG A 68 -5.27 -11.83 2.52
CA ARG A 68 -6.12 -10.98 1.67
C ARG A 68 -5.88 -11.27 0.19
N LEU A 69 -4.62 -11.41 -0.20
CA LEU A 69 -4.28 -11.72 -1.59
C LEU A 69 -4.83 -13.07 -2.03
N LEU A 70 -4.80 -14.05 -1.14
CA LEU A 70 -5.41 -15.36 -1.42
C LEU A 70 -6.91 -15.23 -1.65
N LYS A 71 -7.59 -14.47 -0.80
CA LYS A 71 -9.03 -14.22 -0.96
C LYS A 71 -9.36 -13.49 -2.25
N GLN A 72 -8.47 -12.62 -2.70
CA GLN A 72 -8.67 -11.85 -3.94
C GLN A 72 -8.30 -12.63 -5.19
N GLY A 73 -7.79 -13.86 -5.05
CA GLY A 73 -7.35 -14.66 -6.18
C GLY A 73 -6.06 -14.18 -6.81
N ARG A 74 -5.23 -13.45 -6.06
CA ARG A 74 -3.99 -12.88 -6.55
C ARG A 74 -2.76 -13.73 -6.27
N VAL A 75 -2.96 -14.91 -5.69
CA VAL A 75 -1.92 -15.90 -5.48
C VAL A 75 -2.29 -17.15 -6.24
N GLN A 76 -1.37 -17.60 -7.08
CA GLN A 76 -1.59 -18.80 -7.89
C GLN A 76 -0.52 -19.84 -7.57
N LEU A 77 -0.92 -21.09 -7.57
CA LEU A 77 -0.03 -22.22 -7.42
C LEU A 77 -0.13 -23.05 -8.71
N ASN A 78 0.98 -23.13 -9.45
CA ASN A 78 1.02 -23.81 -10.75
C ASN A 78 -0.05 -23.33 -11.72
N GLY A 79 -0.35 -22.01 -11.70
CA GLY A 79 -1.32 -21.41 -12.60
C GLY A 79 -2.78 -21.48 -12.16
N GLU A 80 -3.05 -22.11 -11.02
CA GLU A 80 -4.41 -22.20 -10.47
C GLU A 80 -4.49 -21.42 -9.16
N LEU A 81 -5.71 -21.02 -8.81
CA LEU A 81 -5.91 -20.28 -7.56
C LEU A 81 -5.39 -21.07 -6.37
N ALA A 82 -4.55 -20.43 -5.57
CA ALA A 82 -3.95 -21.08 -4.40
C ALA A 82 -4.89 -21.04 -3.21
N GLN A 83 -4.78 -22.06 -2.36
CA GLN A 83 -5.48 -22.11 -1.08
C GLN A 83 -4.45 -22.03 0.05
N PRO A 84 -4.81 -21.45 1.20
CA PRO A 84 -3.87 -21.35 2.32
C PRO A 84 -3.35 -22.71 2.78
N GLU A 85 -4.16 -23.74 2.66
CA GLU A 85 -3.83 -25.10 3.09
C GLU A 85 -3.13 -25.93 2.01
N ALA A 86 -2.82 -25.32 0.88
CA ALA A 86 -2.22 -26.05 -0.23
C ALA A 86 -0.90 -26.69 0.22
N GLN A 87 -0.73 -27.96 -0.15
CA GLN A 87 0.50 -28.66 0.12
C GLN A 87 1.53 -28.31 -0.95
N LEU A 88 2.70 -27.87 -0.49
CA LEU A 88 3.78 -27.47 -1.38
C LEU A 88 4.74 -28.65 -1.59
N LYS A 89 5.09 -28.86 -2.85
CA LYS A 89 6.06 -29.88 -3.23
C LYS A 89 7.17 -29.21 -4.01
N PRO A 90 8.39 -29.78 -3.99
CA PRO A 90 9.50 -29.23 -4.77
C PRO A 90 9.10 -29.09 -6.24
N GLY A 91 9.45 -27.97 -6.85
CA GLY A 91 9.13 -27.69 -8.24
C GLY A 91 7.82 -26.95 -8.45
N HIS A 92 6.96 -26.84 -7.43
CA HIS A 92 5.76 -26.02 -7.54
C HIS A 92 6.13 -24.56 -7.70
N LYS A 93 5.32 -23.82 -8.45
CA LYS A 93 5.55 -22.43 -8.71
C LYS A 93 4.40 -21.59 -8.14
N ILE A 94 4.77 -20.65 -7.28
CA ILE A 94 3.82 -19.72 -6.68
C ILE A 94 3.98 -18.37 -7.37
N GLU A 95 2.90 -17.83 -7.88
CA GLU A 95 2.91 -16.52 -8.51
C GLU A 95 2.04 -15.57 -7.70
N LEU A 96 2.60 -14.39 -7.40
CA LEU A 96 1.93 -13.36 -6.63
C LEU A 96 1.77 -12.10 -7.47
N ASP A 97 0.63 -11.48 -7.33
CA ASP A 97 0.38 -10.15 -7.88
C ASP A 97 -0.14 -9.27 -6.76
N VAL A 98 0.69 -8.33 -6.31
CA VAL A 98 0.32 -7.43 -5.21
C VAL A 98 0.04 -6.05 -5.79
N PRO A 99 -1.22 -5.59 -5.75
CA PRO A 99 -1.54 -4.26 -6.29
C PRO A 99 -0.90 -3.15 -5.44
N SER A 100 -0.65 -2.02 -6.07
CA SER A 100 -0.03 -0.87 -5.38
C SER A 100 -0.84 -0.42 -4.17
N SER A 101 -2.15 -0.52 -4.23
CA SER A 101 -3.01 -0.15 -3.10
C SER A 101 -2.72 -0.97 -1.85
N GLU A 102 -2.34 -2.24 -2.01
CA GLU A 102 -2.00 -3.09 -0.86
C GLU A 102 -0.62 -2.78 -0.31
N LEU A 103 0.29 -2.27 -1.15
CA LEU A 103 1.65 -1.94 -0.72
C LEU A 103 1.76 -0.54 -0.11
N LEU A 104 0.76 0.29 -0.31
CA LEU A 104 0.72 1.62 0.28
C LEU A 104 0.68 1.55 1.82
N TRP A 105 -0.20 0.71 2.34
CA TRP A 105 -0.51 0.72 3.76
C TRP A 105 0.63 0.26 4.67
N PRO A 106 1.42 -0.75 4.31
CA PRO A 106 2.62 -1.08 5.08
C PRO A 106 3.59 0.11 5.17
N GLN A 107 3.70 0.90 4.12
CA GLN A 107 4.55 2.08 4.12
C GLN A 107 3.99 3.19 5.02
N VAL A 108 2.67 3.36 5.01
CA VAL A 108 2.01 4.33 5.88
C VAL A 108 2.19 3.93 7.35
N GLU A 109 1.95 2.66 7.67
CA GLU A 109 2.11 2.15 9.03
C GLU A 109 3.56 2.31 9.51
N LYS A 110 4.50 2.01 8.64
CA LYS A 110 5.92 2.15 8.97
C LYS A 110 6.28 3.61 9.24
N ALA A 111 5.73 4.53 8.45
CA ALA A 111 5.97 5.96 8.65
C ALA A 111 5.41 6.44 10.00
N ILE A 112 4.24 5.97 10.38
CA ILE A 112 3.65 6.29 11.68
C ILE A 112 4.53 5.76 12.81
N GLU A 113 4.95 4.52 12.70
CA GLU A 113 5.80 3.88 13.71
C GLU A 113 7.15 4.57 13.83
N GLN A 114 7.78 4.91 12.71
CA GLN A 114 9.06 5.60 12.70
C GLN A 114 8.97 7.00 13.32
N GLY A 115 7.80 7.62 13.23
CA GLY A 115 7.56 8.90 13.87
C GLY A 115 7.26 8.80 15.36
N GLY A 116 7.18 7.60 15.92
CA GLY A 116 6.83 7.39 17.31
C GLY A 116 5.39 7.74 17.63
N LEU A 117 4.52 7.66 16.64
CA LEU A 117 3.12 8.08 16.76
C LEU A 117 2.18 6.88 16.83
N GLN A 118 0.99 7.13 17.36
CA GLN A 118 -0.09 6.15 17.28
C GLN A 118 -0.98 6.49 16.07
N PRO A 119 -1.56 5.51 15.41
CA PRO A 119 -2.42 5.77 14.25
C PRO A 119 -3.55 6.77 14.55
N GLY A 120 -4.13 6.72 15.75
CA GLY A 120 -5.19 7.62 16.15
C GLY A 120 -4.78 9.09 16.26
N GLU A 121 -3.48 9.35 16.34
CA GLU A 121 -2.93 10.71 16.41
C GLU A 121 -2.61 11.29 15.05
N VAL A 122 -2.75 10.50 13.99
CA VAL A 122 -2.32 10.87 12.65
C VAL A 122 -3.51 11.29 11.80
N SER A 123 -3.32 12.34 11.02
CA SER A 123 -4.27 12.73 9.98
C SER A 123 -3.71 12.30 8.62
N LEU A 124 -4.55 11.69 7.81
CA LEU A 124 -4.19 11.30 6.45
C LEU A 124 -4.89 12.22 5.46
N LEU A 125 -4.11 12.95 4.69
CA LEU A 125 -4.64 13.79 3.63
C LEU A 125 -4.59 13.00 2.31
N ILE A 126 -5.74 12.78 1.69
CA ILE A 126 -5.83 12.13 0.39
C ILE A 126 -6.06 13.22 -0.66
N GLN A 127 -5.10 13.42 -1.52
CA GLN A 127 -5.18 14.37 -2.63
C GLN A 127 -5.48 13.59 -3.89
N ALA A 128 -6.70 13.74 -4.40
CA ALA A 128 -7.13 12.98 -5.56
C ALA A 128 -7.43 13.90 -6.72
N ASP A 129 -7.01 13.49 -7.93
CA ASP A 129 -7.44 14.14 -9.15
C ASP A 129 -8.96 14.00 -9.28
N LYS A 130 -9.61 15.01 -9.83
CA LYS A 130 -11.06 15.00 -9.99
C LYS A 130 -11.58 13.85 -10.86
N ALA A 131 -10.72 13.29 -11.70
CA ALA A 131 -11.06 12.17 -12.57
C ALA A 131 -10.91 10.81 -11.88
N VAL A 132 -10.43 10.78 -10.62
CA VAL A 132 -10.26 9.54 -9.89
C VAL A 132 -11.63 8.94 -9.57
N ARG A 133 -11.76 7.65 -9.79
CA ARG A 133 -13.01 6.95 -9.54
C ARG A 133 -13.33 6.98 -8.04
N HIS A 134 -14.60 7.18 -7.75
CA HIS A 134 -15.06 7.28 -6.37
C HIS A 134 -14.71 6.04 -5.54
N GLU A 135 -14.75 4.86 -6.16
CA GLU A 135 -14.42 3.61 -5.50
C GLU A 135 -13.01 3.61 -4.93
N VAL A 136 -12.05 4.21 -5.64
CA VAL A 136 -10.67 4.30 -5.18
C VAL A 136 -10.59 5.12 -3.90
N ILE A 137 -11.33 6.22 -3.84
CA ILE A 137 -11.38 7.07 -2.65
C ILE A 137 -11.97 6.31 -1.46
N ILE A 138 -13.07 5.59 -1.70
CA ILE A 138 -13.72 4.80 -0.65
C ILE A 138 -12.78 3.73 -0.12
N ASP A 139 -12.07 3.05 -1.00
CA ASP A 139 -11.12 2.00 -0.59
C ASP A 139 -10.01 2.58 0.26
N LEU A 140 -9.46 3.73 -0.13
CA LEU A 140 -8.42 4.39 0.64
C LEU A 140 -8.93 4.80 2.02
N CYS A 141 -10.11 5.38 2.09
CA CYS A 141 -10.70 5.77 3.38
C CYS A 141 -10.97 4.56 4.27
N THR A 142 -11.48 3.48 3.67
CA THR A 142 -11.78 2.24 4.40
C THR A 142 -10.52 1.63 5.00
N MET A 143 -9.46 1.55 4.21
CA MET A 143 -8.20 1.01 4.70
C MET A 143 -7.57 1.89 5.76
N ALA A 144 -7.64 3.21 5.59
CA ALA A 144 -7.17 4.14 6.61
C ALA A 144 -7.87 3.89 7.95
N GLY A 145 -9.18 3.67 7.90
CA GLY A 145 -9.94 3.34 9.09
C GLY A 145 -9.51 2.01 9.71
N LYS A 146 -9.21 1.01 8.89
CA LYS A 146 -8.78 -0.30 9.38
C LYS A 146 -7.46 -0.26 10.13
N ILE A 147 -6.53 0.59 9.69
CA ILE A 147 -5.25 0.74 10.40
C ILE A 147 -5.32 1.72 11.56
N GLY A 148 -6.49 2.31 11.81
CA GLY A 148 -6.71 3.12 12.99
C GLY A 148 -6.37 4.58 12.85
N ILE A 149 -6.22 5.11 11.63
CA ILE A 149 -5.93 6.53 11.42
C ILE A 149 -7.06 7.38 12.00
N GLY A 150 -6.69 8.39 12.79
CA GLY A 150 -7.66 9.18 13.53
C GLY A 150 -8.50 10.11 12.68
N ARG A 151 -7.94 10.62 11.59
CA ARG A 151 -8.64 11.57 10.72
C ARG A 151 -8.22 11.39 9.29
N VAL A 152 -9.19 11.38 8.38
CA VAL A 152 -8.93 11.33 6.94
C VAL A 152 -9.51 12.61 6.33
N LEU A 153 -8.69 13.33 5.59
CA LEU A 153 -9.09 14.55 4.90
C LEU A 153 -8.99 14.30 3.40
N LEU A 154 -9.96 14.80 2.68
CA LEU A 154 -9.98 14.70 1.22
C LEU A 154 -9.78 16.07 0.60
N ALA A 155 -8.95 16.14 -0.42
CA ALA A 155 -8.73 17.36 -1.17
C ALA A 155 -8.66 17.04 -2.66
N SER A 156 -9.29 17.88 -3.46
CA SER A 156 -9.17 17.79 -4.90
C SER A 156 -7.85 18.41 -5.33
N ARG A 157 -7.20 17.80 -6.28
CA ARG A 157 -5.96 18.36 -6.85
C ARG A 157 -6.31 19.51 -7.78
N PRO A 158 -5.54 20.59 -7.73
CA PRO A 158 -5.75 21.68 -8.67
C PRO A 158 -5.49 21.22 -10.11
N PRO A 159 -6.08 21.90 -11.11
CA PRO A 159 -5.87 21.54 -12.51
C PRO A 159 -4.40 21.58 -12.94
N ASP A 160 -3.63 22.45 -12.33
CA ASP A 160 -2.21 22.61 -12.62
C ASP A 160 -1.30 21.81 -11.70
N PHE A 161 -1.86 20.82 -11.01
CA PHE A 161 -1.08 19.99 -10.10
C PHE A 161 0.01 19.21 -10.87
N VAL A 162 1.23 19.38 -10.43
CA VAL A 162 2.38 18.66 -10.99
C VAL A 162 2.60 17.39 -10.17
N ARG A 163 2.64 16.25 -10.83
CA ARG A 163 2.88 14.98 -10.15
C ARG A 163 4.28 14.94 -9.57
N PRO A 164 4.43 14.36 -8.38
CA PRO A 164 5.70 14.45 -7.63
C PRO A 164 6.97 14.07 -8.36
N PHE A 165 6.95 13.10 -9.25
CA PHE A 165 8.18 12.75 -9.95
C PHE A 165 8.02 12.67 -11.45
N ASP A 166 7.18 13.53 -11.99
CA ASP A 166 7.07 13.59 -13.44
C ASP A 166 8.11 14.61 -13.95
N PRO A 167 9.22 14.15 -14.48
CA PRO A 167 10.25 15.08 -14.92
C PRO A 167 9.83 15.90 -16.14
N GLU A 168 8.89 15.40 -16.91
CA GLU A 168 8.42 16.12 -18.09
C GLU A 168 7.68 17.39 -17.70
N LEU A 169 6.89 17.32 -16.63
CA LEU A 169 6.16 18.48 -16.16
C LEU A 169 7.06 19.55 -15.56
N LYS A 170 8.24 19.15 -15.09
CA LYS A 170 9.19 20.10 -14.51
C LYS A 170 9.90 20.93 -15.57
N THR A 171 9.93 20.47 -16.79
CA THR A 171 10.60 21.18 -17.88
C THR A 171 9.68 22.16 -18.61
N GLU A 172 8.40 22.14 -18.29
CA GLU A 172 7.46 23.05 -18.90
C GLU A 172 7.70 24.47 -18.44
N PRO A 173 7.81 25.42 -19.38
CA PRO A 173 7.97 26.82 -19.02
C PRO A 173 6.72 27.43 -18.39
#